data_f1d3e62fd0ab3e9f54482ef84a9cd776
#
_entry.id   f1d3e62fd0ab3e9f54482ef84a9cd776
#
_cell.length_a   1.000
_cell.length_b   1.000
_cell.length_c   1.000
_cell.angle_alpha   90.00
_cell.angle_beta   90.00
_cell.angle_gamma   90.00
#
_symmetry.space_group_name_H-M   'P 1'
#
loop_
_entity.id
_entity.type
_entity.pdbx_description
1 polymer ?
#
loop_
_entity_poly.entity_id
_entity_poly.type
_entity_poly.pdbx_seq_one_letter_code
_entity_poly.pdbx_strand_id
1 'polypeptide(L)'
;VDCYAEDKVYQILCLGVKKQYYTLDSLAQKLGVSTRTIRNYIKQINKDLKGIAYFKNIRGKGFYLYIEDYAKFEEIFKKISRQAHIMDTPQKRLAFIIQHLMTEDDSNTIDELAFNMNIGRTTLINDLKKAAAVLNPYGLKIIGKQNKGMYLSGEELNLRLFIIENIYDYLYSDYPLDKEIKEIVLQTAQRYAIESASQE
;
A
#
# COMPACT_ATOMS: atom_id res chain seq x y z
N VAL A 1 -15.60 4.25 -13.16
CA VAL A 1 -14.61 4.02 -12.09
C VAL A 1 -13.26 4.04 -12.76
N ASP A 2 -12.54 5.15 -12.59
CA ASP A 2 -11.20 5.30 -13.15
C ASP A 2 -10.22 4.50 -12.28
N CYS A 3 -9.65 3.45 -12.87
CA CYS A 3 -8.70 2.57 -12.19
C CYS A 3 -7.29 3.17 -12.32
N TYR A 4 -6.97 4.13 -11.48
CA TYR A 4 -5.63 4.75 -11.42
C TYR A 4 -4.67 4.07 -10.44
N ALA A 5 -5.09 2.98 -9.77
CA ALA A 5 -4.23 2.25 -8.84
C ALA A 5 -3.15 1.47 -9.62
N GLU A 6 -1.91 1.47 -9.11
CA GLU A 6 -0.80 0.72 -9.69
C GLU A 6 -0.94 -0.81 -9.55
N ASP A 7 -1.89 -1.27 -8.73
CA ASP A 7 -2.18 -2.70 -8.53
C ASP A 7 -2.75 -3.33 -9.81
N LYS A 8 -1.94 -4.17 -10.46
CA LYS A 8 -2.31 -4.84 -11.72
C LYS A 8 -3.45 -5.83 -11.56
N VAL A 9 -3.56 -6.50 -10.41
CA VAL A 9 -4.68 -7.41 -10.08
C VAL A 9 -5.96 -6.62 -9.98
N TYR A 10 -5.95 -5.51 -9.24
CA TYR A 10 -7.09 -4.60 -9.14
C TYR A 10 -7.50 -4.04 -10.50
N GLN A 11 -6.53 -3.59 -11.31
CA GLN A 11 -6.79 -3.07 -12.66
C GLN A 11 -7.44 -4.13 -13.56
N ILE A 12 -6.98 -5.40 -13.50
CA ILE A 12 -7.59 -6.52 -14.24
C ILE A 12 -9.02 -6.77 -13.77
N LEU A 13 -9.28 -6.76 -12.46
CA LEU A 13 -10.63 -6.92 -11.92
C LEU A 13 -11.54 -5.77 -12.31
N CYS A 14 -11.07 -4.51 -12.25
CA CYS A 14 -11.80 -3.34 -12.72
C CYS A 14 -12.20 -3.44 -14.20
N LEU A 15 -11.32 -3.95 -15.04
CA LEU A 15 -11.65 -4.21 -16.44
C LEU A 15 -12.69 -5.32 -16.56
N GLY A 16 -12.55 -6.41 -15.77
CA GLY A 16 -13.47 -7.53 -15.76
C GLY A 16 -14.91 -7.14 -15.39
N VAL A 17 -15.10 -6.28 -14.39
CA VAL A 17 -16.44 -5.83 -13.95
C VAL A 17 -17.17 -4.97 -15.00
N LYS A 18 -16.47 -4.45 -16.01
CA LYS A 18 -17.10 -3.73 -17.14
C LYS A 18 -17.91 -4.63 -18.07
N LYS A 19 -17.95 -5.94 -17.81
CA LYS A 19 -18.69 -6.95 -18.59
C LYS A 19 -18.32 -6.97 -20.07
N GLN A 20 -17.04 -6.79 -20.37
CA GLN A 20 -16.47 -6.82 -21.73
C GLN A 20 -15.47 -7.97 -21.87
N TYR A 21 -15.23 -8.36 -23.12
CA TYR A 21 -14.21 -9.35 -23.48
C TYR A 21 -12.87 -8.66 -23.71
N TYR A 22 -11.81 -9.24 -23.18
CA TYR A 22 -10.46 -8.73 -23.34
C TYR A 22 -9.52 -9.83 -23.84
N THR A 23 -8.80 -9.56 -24.89
CA THR A 23 -7.70 -10.44 -25.32
C THR A 23 -6.49 -10.27 -24.40
N LEU A 24 -5.58 -11.25 -24.37
CA LEU A 24 -4.32 -11.11 -23.63
C LEU A 24 -3.52 -9.89 -24.09
N ASP A 25 -3.48 -9.65 -25.41
CA ASP A 25 -2.75 -8.52 -25.97
C ASP A 25 -3.36 -7.19 -25.58
N SER A 26 -4.72 -7.09 -25.59
CA SER A 26 -5.40 -5.87 -25.16
C SER A 26 -5.18 -5.56 -23.66
N LEU A 27 -5.18 -6.60 -22.82
CA LEU A 27 -4.85 -6.43 -21.39
C LEU A 27 -3.38 -6.05 -21.19
N ALA A 28 -2.47 -6.72 -21.91
CA ALA A 28 -1.04 -6.45 -21.85
C ALA A 28 -0.73 -4.99 -22.24
N GLN A 29 -1.32 -4.52 -23.32
CA GLN A 29 -1.17 -3.14 -23.79
C GLN A 29 -1.74 -2.12 -22.79
N LYS A 30 -2.97 -2.37 -22.29
CA LYS A 30 -3.62 -1.46 -21.30
C LYS A 30 -2.84 -1.35 -19.99
N LEU A 31 -2.20 -2.44 -19.56
CA LEU A 31 -1.53 -2.52 -18.26
C LEU A 31 -0.01 -2.33 -18.33
N GLY A 32 0.55 -2.21 -19.55
CA GLY A 32 1.98 -2.01 -19.75
C GLY A 32 2.83 -3.21 -19.31
N VAL A 33 2.32 -4.45 -19.45
CA VAL A 33 3.01 -5.69 -19.07
C VAL A 33 2.96 -6.72 -20.18
N SER A 34 3.74 -7.82 -20.06
CA SER A 34 3.72 -8.89 -21.06
C SER A 34 2.43 -9.73 -21.00
N THR A 35 2.06 -10.37 -22.12
CA THR A 35 0.94 -11.33 -22.16
C THR A 35 1.16 -12.54 -21.26
N ARG A 36 2.42 -12.93 -21.02
CA ARG A 36 2.80 -13.96 -20.06
C ARG A 36 2.45 -13.52 -18.62
N THR A 37 2.75 -12.28 -18.29
CA THR A 37 2.43 -11.68 -16.99
C THR A 37 0.91 -11.62 -16.76
N ILE A 38 0.13 -11.18 -17.76
CA ILE A 38 -1.34 -11.18 -17.69
C ILE A 38 -1.88 -12.61 -17.45
N ARG A 39 -1.34 -13.60 -18.14
CA ARG A 39 -1.76 -14.99 -17.95
C ARG A 39 -1.50 -15.48 -16.54
N ASN A 40 -0.38 -15.09 -15.94
CA ASN A 40 -0.07 -15.40 -14.54
C ASN A 40 -1.02 -14.71 -13.58
N TYR A 41 -1.32 -13.43 -13.75
CA TYR A 41 -2.30 -12.70 -12.94
C TYR A 41 -3.70 -13.32 -13.03
N ILE A 42 -4.18 -13.65 -14.22
CA ILE A 42 -5.48 -14.32 -14.42
C ILE A 42 -5.51 -15.67 -13.69
N LYS A 43 -4.41 -16.45 -13.81
CA LYS A 43 -4.31 -17.75 -13.10
C LYS A 43 -4.36 -17.56 -11.58
N GLN A 44 -3.67 -16.56 -11.07
CA GLN A 44 -3.66 -16.24 -9.63
C GLN A 44 -5.07 -15.79 -9.17
N ILE A 45 -5.69 -14.84 -9.87
CA ILE A 45 -7.06 -14.37 -9.59
C ILE A 45 -8.04 -15.56 -9.55
N ASN A 46 -7.98 -16.43 -10.54
CA ASN A 46 -8.86 -17.61 -10.59
C ASN A 46 -8.63 -18.60 -9.43
N LYS A 47 -7.39 -18.65 -8.91
CA LYS A 47 -7.06 -19.45 -7.73
C LYS A 47 -7.62 -18.80 -6.45
N ASP A 48 -7.38 -17.50 -6.28
CA ASP A 48 -7.72 -16.77 -5.05
C ASP A 48 -9.21 -16.53 -4.91
N LEU A 49 -9.92 -16.34 -6.03
CA LEU A 49 -11.38 -16.15 -6.06
C LEU A 49 -12.15 -17.43 -6.38
N LYS A 50 -11.57 -18.61 -6.17
CA LYS A 50 -12.24 -19.90 -6.44
C LYS A 50 -13.59 -20.00 -5.74
N GLY A 51 -14.66 -20.28 -6.51
CA GLY A 51 -16.04 -20.37 -6.00
C GLY A 51 -16.71 -19.01 -5.78
N ILE A 52 -16.05 -17.91 -6.17
CA ILE A 52 -16.57 -16.53 -6.05
C ILE A 52 -16.63 -15.87 -7.42
N ALA A 53 -15.51 -15.88 -8.15
CA ALA A 53 -15.40 -15.35 -9.49
C ALA A 53 -14.20 -15.94 -10.23
N TYR A 54 -14.25 -15.93 -11.55
CA TYR A 54 -13.12 -16.40 -12.38
C TYR A 54 -13.14 -15.79 -13.79
N PHE A 55 -11.97 -15.61 -14.34
CA PHE A 55 -11.81 -15.27 -15.76
C PHE A 55 -11.83 -16.55 -16.61
N LYS A 56 -12.72 -16.60 -17.60
CA LYS A 56 -12.82 -17.68 -18.58
C LYS A 56 -12.43 -17.16 -19.95
N ASN A 57 -11.57 -17.90 -20.63
CA ASN A 57 -11.23 -17.62 -22.03
C ASN A 57 -12.32 -18.19 -22.95
N ILE A 58 -12.96 -17.30 -23.71
CA ILE A 58 -13.96 -17.66 -24.71
C ILE A 58 -13.29 -17.60 -26.09
N ARG A 59 -13.31 -18.72 -26.81
CA ARG A 59 -12.68 -18.85 -28.13
C ARG A 59 -13.19 -17.74 -29.09
N GLY A 60 -12.28 -17.02 -29.70
CA GLY A 60 -12.58 -15.92 -30.64
C GLY A 60 -13.00 -14.60 -29.98
N LYS A 61 -13.22 -14.54 -28.65
CA LYS A 61 -13.64 -13.31 -27.94
C LYS A 61 -12.64 -12.84 -26.90
N GLY A 62 -11.90 -13.75 -26.25
CA GLY A 62 -10.96 -13.44 -25.18
C GLY A 62 -11.49 -13.77 -23.79
N PHE A 63 -10.93 -13.15 -22.78
CA PHE A 63 -11.26 -13.38 -21.36
C PHE A 63 -12.48 -12.56 -20.94
N TYR A 64 -13.34 -13.19 -20.14
CA TYR A 64 -14.53 -12.60 -19.53
C TYR A 64 -14.59 -13.00 -18.06
N LEU A 65 -14.94 -12.05 -17.18
CA LEU A 65 -15.09 -12.30 -15.75
C LEU A 65 -16.50 -12.84 -15.46
N TYR A 66 -16.57 -14.05 -14.94
CA TYR A 66 -17.77 -14.66 -14.39
C TYR A 66 -17.78 -14.49 -12.87
N ILE A 67 -18.89 -14.02 -12.31
CA ILE A 67 -19.07 -13.85 -10.88
C ILE A 67 -20.15 -14.84 -10.45
N GLU A 68 -19.77 -15.80 -9.60
CA GLU A 68 -20.66 -16.84 -9.07
C GLU A 68 -21.36 -16.39 -7.78
N ASP A 69 -20.62 -15.66 -6.90
CA ASP A 69 -21.15 -15.10 -5.65
C ASP A 69 -20.92 -13.59 -5.64
N TYR A 70 -21.95 -12.84 -6.02
CA TYR A 70 -21.87 -11.38 -6.12
C TYR A 70 -21.62 -10.69 -4.77
N ALA A 71 -22.21 -11.21 -3.68
CA ALA A 71 -22.07 -10.60 -2.36
C ALA A 71 -20.62 -10.69 -1.85
N LYS A 72 -20.04 -11.90 -1.93
CA LYS A 72 -18.64 -12.11 -1.55
C LYS A 72 -17.67 -11.40 -2.50
N PHE A 73 -17.96 -11.40 -3.80
CA PHE A 73 -17.13 -10.68 -4.77
C PHE A 73 -17.10 -9.20 -4.46
N GLU A 74 -18.25 -8.57 -4.17
CA GLU A 74 -18.32 -7.15 -3.84
C GLU A 74 -17.54 -6.81 -2.57
N GLU A 75 -17.63 -7.65 -1.53
CA GLU A 75 -16.85 -7.47 -0.30
C GLU A 75 -15.34 -7.52 -0.56
N ILE A 76 -14.88 -8.54 -1.30
CA ILE A 76 -13.47 -8.71 -1.65
C ILE A 76 -13.01 -7.58 -2.56
N PHE A 77 -13.80 -7.23 -3.57
CA PHE A 77 -13.47 -6.15 -4.50
C PHE A 77 -13.34 -4.80 -3.79
N LYS A 78 -14.23 -4.51 -2.82
CA LYS A 78 -14.11 -3.32 -1.96
C LYS A 78 -12.83 -3.33 -1.12
N LYS A 79 -12.44 -4.48 -0.56
CA LYS A 79 -11.17 -4.62 0.19
C LYS A 79 -9.95 -4.36 -0.71
N ILE A 80 -9.91 -5.01 -1.88
CA ILE A 80 -8.82 -4.82 -2.86
C ILE A 80 -8.80 -3.38 -3.37
N SER A 81 -9.97 -2.78 -3.64
CA SER A 81 -10.08 -1.38 -4.05
C SER A 81 -9.50 -0.42 -3.00
N ARG A 82 -9.82 -0.63 -1.73
CA ARG A 82 -9.26 0.17 -0.63
C ARG A 82 -7.74 0.04 -0.57
N GLN A 83 -7.20 -1.18 -0.64
CA GLN A 83 -5.75 -1.44 -0.64
C GLN A 83 -5.06 -0.83 -1.87
N ALA A 84 -5.65 -0.96 -3.05
CA ALA A 84 -5.11 -0.40 -4.28
C ALA A 84 -5.07 1.14 -4.23
N HIS A 85 -6.08 1.78 -3.64
CA HIS A 85 -6.08 3.23 -3.42
C HIS A 85 -5.15 3.69 -2.28
N ILE A 86 -4.77 2.80 -1.37
CA ILE A 86 -3.80 3.11 -0.32
C ILE A 86 -2.41 3.41 -0.92
N MET A 87 -2.04 2.77 -2.04
CA MET A 87 -0.69 2.85 -2.64
C MET A 87 -0.56 3.85 -3.79
N ASP A 88 -1.61 4.62 -4.11
CA ASP A 88 -1.64 5.51 -5.28
C ASP A 88 -0.83 6.81 -5.11
N THR A 89 -0.52 7.20 -3.88
CA THR A 89 0.28 8.39 -3.59
C THR A 89 1.54 8.09 -2.78
N PRO A 90 2.62 8.87 -2.93
CA PRO A 90 3.84 8.71 -2.13
C PRO A 90 3.58 8.79 -0.62
N GLN A 91 2.65 9.64 -0.19
CA GLN A 91 2.29 9.79 1.23
C GLN A 91 1.60 8.55 1.79
N LYS A 92 0.69 7.95 1.05
CA LYS A 92 0.04 6.69 1.43
C LYS A 92 1.04 5.54 1.48
N ARG A 93 1.98 5.47 0.53
CA ARG A 93 3.06 4.49 0.57
C ARG A 93 3.98 4.71 1.77
N LEU A 94 4.29 5.97 2.09
CA LEU A 94 5.05 6.32 3.30
C LEU A 94 4.34 5.84 4.56
N ALA A 95 3.04 6.13 4.70
CA ALA A 95 2.24 5.70 5.85
C ALA A 95 2.25 4.17 6.01
N PHE A 96 2.09 3.43 4.91
CA PHE A 96 2.15 1.97 4.89
C PHE A 96 3.53 1.45 5.34
N ILE A 97 4.61 2.01 4.79
CA ILE A 97 5.99 1.64 5.16
C ILE A 97 6.20 1.85 6.66
N ILE A 98 5.85 3.03 7.18
CA ILE A 98 6.03 3.36 8.60
C ILE A 98 5.22 2.42 9.48
N GLN A 99 3.96 2.16 9.15
CA GLN A 99 3.10 1.24 9.90
C GLN A 99 3.70 -0.16 10.00
N HIS A 100 4.29 -0.69 8.92
CA HIS A 100 4.93 -2.00 8.94
C HIS A 100 6.25 -1.99 9.72
N LEU A 101 7.05 -0.94 9.57
CA LEU A 101 8.33 -0.83 10.26
C LEU A 101 8.21 -0.52 11.77
N MET A 102 7.03 -0.12 12.25
CA MET A 102 6.74 0.03 13.68
C MET A 102 6.61 -1.33 14.39
N THR A 103 6.29 -2.37 13.66
CA THR A 103 6.28 -3.74 14.19
C THR A 103 7.65 -4.38 13.95
N GLU A 104 8.29 -4.87 15.01
CA GLU A 104 9.51 -5.68 14.89
C GLU A 104 9.12 -7.08 14.39
N ASP A 105 8.87 -7.19 13.09
CA ASP A 105 8.58 -8.45 12.44
C ASP A 105 9.75 -8.82 11.51
N ASP A 106 10.27 -10.05 11.65
CA ASP A 106 11.35 -10.58 10.80
C ASP A 106 10.95 -10.65 9.32
N SER A 107 9.65 -10.50 9.02
CA SER A 107 9.08 -10.46 7.66
C SER A 107 9.22 -9.12 6.93
N ASN A 108 9.65 -8.03 7.58
CA ASN A 108 9.79 -6.70 6.98
C ASN A 108 11.01 -6.60 6.03
N THR A 109 11.12 -7.52 5.08
CA THR A 109 12.16 -7.47 4.04
C THR A 109 11.75 -6.57 2.87
N ILE A 110 12.73 -6.12 2.06
CA ILE A 110 12.43 -5.32 0.86
C ILE A 110 11.49 -6.08 -0.08
N ASP A 111 11.72 -7.39 -0.26
CA ASP A 111 10.94 -8.18 -1.21
C ASP A 111 9.51 -8.40 -0.70
N GLU A 112 9.34 -8.58 0.58
CA GLU A 112 8.03 -8.78 1.22
C GLU A 112 7.21 -7.48 1.27
N LEU A 113 7.84 -6.35 1.65
CA LEU A 113 7.19 -5.05 1.58
C LEU A 113 6.82 -4.67 0.14
N ALA A 114 7.71 -4.90 -0.83
CA ALA A 114 7.39 -4.66 -2.25
C ALA A 114 6.21 -5.53 -2.72
N PHE A 115 6.17 -6.80 -2.29
CA PHE A 115 5.06 -7.70 -2.58
C PHE A 115 3.76 -7.21 -1.93
N ASN A 116 3.77 -6.89 -0.63
CA ASN A 116 2.59 -6.41 0.10
C ASN A 116 2.04 -5.08 -0.43
N MET A 117 2.95 -4.20 -0.89
CA MET A 117 2.59 -2.93 -1.52
C MET A 117 2.24 -3.08 -3.00
N ASN A 118 2.49 -4.25 -3.59
CA ASN A 118 2.35 -4.54 -5.02
C ASN A 118 3.07 -3.52 -5.92
N ILE A 119 4.28 -3.13 -5.52
CA ILE A 119 5.15 -2.22 -6.27
C ILE A 119 6.47 -2.90 -6.62
N GLY A 120 7.20 -2.35 -7.59
CA GLY A 120 8.53 -2.85 -7.94
C GLY A 120 9.56 -2.58 -6.84
N ARG A 121 10.54 -3.50 -6.68
CA ARG A 121 11.65 -3.37 -5.72
C ARG A 121 12.38 -2.02 -5.82
N THR A 122 12.62 -1.53 -7.04
CA THR A 122 13.28 -0.24 -7.29
C THR A 122 12.43 0.92 -6.77
N THR A 123 11.11 0.87 -6.96
CA THR A 123 10.17 1.87 -6.45
C THR A 123 10.21 1.89 -4.92
N LEU A 124 10.14 0.72 -4.28
CA LEU A 124 10.23 0.62 -2.82
C LEU A 124 11.55 1.18 -2.29
N ILE A 125 12.70 0.85 -2.90
CA ILE A 125 14.00 1.38 -2.48
C ILE A 125 14.01 2.92 -2.54
N ASN A 126 13.42 3.51 -3.58
CA ASN A 126 13.30 4.96 -3.70
C ASN A 126 12.35 5.55 -2.64
N ASP A 127 11.24 4.87 -2.35
CA ASP A 127 10.30 5.29 -1.29
C ASP A 127 10.94 5.16 0.11
N LEU A 128 11.73 4.12 0.37
CA LEU A 128 12.51 3.99 1.62
C LEU A 128 13.54 5.11 1.80
N LYS A 129 14.23 5.53 0.73
CA LYS A 129 15.15 6.68 0.78
C LYS A 129 14.40 7.98 1.12
N LYS A 130 13.22 8.20 0.52
CA LYS A 130 12.37 9.36 0.83
C LYS A 130 11.85 9.28 2.27
N ALA A 131 11.43 8.09 2.72
CA ALA A 131 11.01 7.85 4.09
C ALA A 131 12.13 8.19 5.08
N ALA A 132 13.35 7.72 4.84
CA ALA A 132 14.51 8.05 5.69
C ALA A 132 14.78 9.56 5.75
N ALA A 133 14.61 10.29 4.64
CA ALA A 133 14.82 11.75 4.60
C ALA A 133 13.80 12.51 5.45
N VAL A 134 12.52 12.09 5.46
CA VAL A 134 11.47 12.75 6.27
C VAL A 134 11.47 12.30 7.73
N LEU A 135 12.03 11.14 8.04
CA LEU A 135 12.19 10.64 9.42
C LEU A 135 13.38 11.28 10.14
N ASN A 136 14.45 11.60 9.42
CA ASN A 136 15.69 12.07 10.00
C ASN A 136 15.56 13.34 10.88
N PRO A 137 14.76 14.37 10.53
CA PRO A 137 14.53 15.53 11.39
C PRO A 137 13.94 15.20 12.76
N TYR A 138 13.25 14.06 12.88
CA TYR A 138 12.68 13.55 14.15
C TYR A 138 13.63 12.60 14.90
N GLY A 139 14.87 12.45 14.44
CA GLY A 139 15.81 11.49 15.04
C GLY A 139 15.44 10.03 14.80
N LEU A 140 14.49 9.76 13.89
CA LEU A 140 14.04 8.41 13.54
C LEU A 140 14.86 7.84 12.40
N LYS A 141 15.16 6.53 12.46
CA LYS A 141 15.99 5.84 11.47
C LYS A 141 15.38 4.51 11.08
N ILE A 142 15.48 4.17 9.78
CA ILE A 142 15.17 2.81 9.30
C ILE A 142 16.44 1.98 9.43
N ILE A 143 16.39 0.91 10.23
CA ILE A 143 17.49 0.00 10.48
C ILE A 143 17.19 -1.34 9.82
N GLY A 144 18.12 -1.84 9.01
CA GLY A 144 18.09 -3.21 8.48
C GLY A 144 18.95 -4.14 9.33
N LYS A 145 18.40 -5.27 9.75
CA LYS A 145 19.17 -6.37 10.36
C LYS A 145 19.30 -7.51 9.36
N GLN A 146 20.51 -8.06 9.24
CA GLN A 146 20.74 -9.23 8.40
C GLN A 146 19.85 -10.39 8.89
N ASN A 147 19.08 -10.97 7.95
CA ASN A 147 18.12 -12.05 8.20
C ASN A 147 16.94 -11.73 9.14
N LYS A 148 16.71 -10.45 9.46
CA LYS A 148 15.63 -10.01 10.36
C LYS A 148 14.76 -8.88 9.82
N GLY A 149 14.92 -8.57 8.53
CA GLY A 149 14.14 -7.48 7.92
C GLY A 149 14.56 -6.09 8.38
N MET A 150 13.65 -5.12 8.22
CA MET A 150 13.84 -3.71 8.59
C MET A 150 12.88 -3.32 9.71
N TYR A 151 13.30 -2.37 10.54
CA TYR A 151 12.46 -1.80 11.60
C TYR A 151 12.78 -0.32 11.80
N LEU A 152 11.89 0.38 12.50
CA LEU A 152 12.06 1.77 12.85
C LEU A 152 12.78 1.89 14.20
N SER A 153 13.79 2.74 14.28
CA SER A 153 14.55 3.04 15.50
C SER A 153 14.49 4.52 15.82
N GLY A 154 14.29 4.86 17.08
CA GLY A 154 14.26 6.21 17.63
C GLY A 154 13.37 6.30 18.85
N GLU A 155 13.24 7.50 19.41
CA GLU A 155 12.40 7.77 20.59
C GLU A 155 10.92 7.66 20.23
N GLU A 156 10.12 7.00 21.11
CA GLU A 156 8.68 6.80 20.87
C GLU A 156 7.92 8.13 20.75
N LEU A 157 8.29 9.12 21.54
CA LEU A 157 7.68 10.46 21.46
C LEU A 157 7.85 11.07 20.07
N ASN A 158 9.06 10.99 19.52
CA ASN A 158 9.39 11.51 18.20
C ASN A 158 8.63 10.76 17.09
N LEU A 159 8.43 9.45 17.25
CA LEU A 159 7.61 8.66 16.34
C LEU A 159 6.14 9.11 16.37
N ARG A 160 5.57 9.31 17.54
CA ARG A 160 4.19 9.80 17.69
C ARG A 160 4.01 11.18 17.08
N LEU A 161 4.97 12.09 17.29
CA LEU A 161 4.97 13.42 16.68
C LEU A 161 5.05 13.35 15.16
N PHE A 162 5.95 12.54 14.64
CA PHE A 162 6.06 12.31 13.20
C PHE A 162 4.73 11.81 12.61
N ILE A 163 4.08 10.84 13.25
CA ILE A 163 2.80 10.31 12.80
C ILE A 163 1.73 11.40 12.76
N ILE A 164 1.56 12.14 13.86
CA ILE A 164 0.55 13.20 13.96
C ILE A 164 0.75 14.27 12.89
N GLU A 165 2.00 14.67 12.66
CA GLU A 165 2.31 15.75 11.74
C GLU A 165 2.23 15.35 10.27
N ASN A 166 2.67 14.13 9.93
CA ASN A 166 2.92 13.75 8.53
C ASN A 166 1.97 12.71 7.96
N ILE A 167 1.52 11.73 8.74
CA ILE A 167 0.81 10.55 8.20
C ILE A 167 -0.46 10.17 8.95
N TYR A 168 -0.86 10.90 9.99
CA TYR A 168 -2.04 10.58 10.79
C TYR A 168 -3.30 10.40 9.94
N ASP A 169 -3.59 11.35 9.05
CA ASP A 169 -4.79 11.34 8.22
C ASP A 169 -4.82 10.16 7.22
N TYR A 170 -3.66 9.59 6.91
CA TYR A 170 -3.55 8.39 6.06
C TYR A 170 -3.72 7.09 6.84
N LEU A 171 -3.29 7.05 8.10
CA LEU A 171 -3.43 5.87 8.96
C LEU A 171 -4.83 5.77 9.57
N TYR A 172 -5.44 6.90 9.88
CA TYR A 172 -6.69 7.01 10.65
C TYR A 172 -7.75 7.86 9.90
N SER A 173 -7.95 7.58 8.60
CA SER A 173 -8.88 8.32 7.75
C SER A 173 -10.33 8.35 8.27
N ASP A 174 -10.74 7.30 8.99
CA ASP A 174 -12.08 7.19 9.58
C ASP A 174 -12.20 7.95 10.94
N TYR A 175 -11.08 8.43 11.48
CA TYR A 175 -10.99 9.14 12.75
C TYR A 175 -10.14 10.41 12.61
N PRO A 176 -10.64 11.44 11.88
CA PRO A 176 -9.86 12.65 11.64
C PRO A 176 -9.53 13.35 12.97
N LEU A 177 -8.27 13.75 13.11
CA LEU A 177 -7.83 14.51 14.27
C LEU A 177 -8.26 15.98 14.10
N ASP A 178 -8.92 16.52 15.12
CA ASP A 178 -9.28 17.93 15.15
C ASP A 178 -8.03 18.81 15.05
N LYS A 179 -8.11 19.89 14.25
CA LYS A 179 -6.96 20.77 14.01
C LYS A 179 -6.45 21.45 15.27
N GLU A 180 -7.35 21.88 16.16
CA GLU A 180 -6.97 22.53 17.41
C GLU A 180 -6.26 21.54 18.33
N ILE A 181 -6.74 20.29 18.41
CA ILE A 181 -6.09 19.22 19.17
C ILE A 181 -4.71 18.93 18.59
N LYS A 182 -4.60 18.84 17.27
CA LYS A 182 -3.31 18.63 16.58
C LYS A 182 -2.30 19.72 16.93
N GLU A 183 -2.72 20.98 16.86
CA GLU A 183 -1.88 22.14 17.19
C GLU A 183 -1.44 22.13 18.65
N ILE A 184 -2.35 21.84 19.59
CA ILE A 184 -2.05 21.76 21.02
C ILE A 184 -1.01 20.66 21.29
N VAL A 185 -1.19 19.47 20.71
CA VAL A 185 -0.26 18.35 20.90
C VAL A 185 1.14 18.72 20.38
N LEU A 186 1.23 19.29 19.17
CA LEU A 186 2.51 19.68 18.59
C LEU A 186 3.21 20.79 19.38
N GLN A 187 2.49 21.83 19.83
CA GLN A 187 3.03 22.90 20.65
C GLN A 187 3.52 22.39 22.01
N THR A 188 2.75 21.50 22.64
CA THR A 188 3.12 20.91 23.92
C THR A 188 4.40 20.09 23.79
N ALA A 189 4.50 19.27 22.76
CA ALA A 189 5.67 18.44 22.52
C ALA A 189 6.94 19.27 22.20
N GLN A 190 6.80 20.38 21.46
CA GLN A 190 7.90 21.30 21.22
C GLN A 190 8.42 21.93 22.53
N ARG A 191 7.53 22.28 23.47
CA ARG A 191 7.95 22.79 24.79
C ARG A 191 8.74 21.75 25.57
N TYR A 192 8.27 20.50 25.62
CA TYR A 192 8.99 19.41 26.30
C TYR A 192 10.37 19.14 25.67
N ALA A 193 10.49 19.18 24.35
CA ALA A 193 11.77 19.01 23.67
C ALA A 193 12.78 20.12 24.01
N ILE A 194 12.32 21.37 24.16
CA ILE A 194 13.16 22.51 24.56
C ILE A 194 13.58 22.38 26.03
N GLU A 195 12.67 21.98 26.92
CA GLU A 195 12.98 21.80 28.34
C GLU A 195 13.97 20.68 28.58
N SER A 196 13.86 19.54 27.86
CA SER A 196 14.82 18.44 27.99
C SER A 196 16.22 18.81 27.45
N ALA A 197 16.30 19.57 26.37
CA ALA A 197 17.58 20.04 25.81
C ALA A 197 18.27 21.11 26.68
N SER A 198 17.52 21.75 27.60
CA SER A 198 18.06 22.78 28.51
C SER A 198 18.55 22.20 29.84
N GLN A 199 18.37 20.88 30.06
CA GLN A 199 18.81 20.18 31.29
C GLN A 199 20.07 19.34 31.07
N GLU A 200 20.62 19.26 29.84
CA GLU A 200 21.92 18.71 29.49
C GLU A 200 22.97 19.85 29.38
#